data_f91b1c70c45ae30d720d98edf9989948
#
_entry.id   f91b1c70c45ae30d720d98edf9989948
#
_cell.length_a   1.000
_cell.length_b   1.000
_cell.length_c   1.000
_cell.angle_alpha   90.00
_cell.angle_beta   90.00
_cell.angle_gamma   90.00
#
_symmetry.space_group_name_H-M   'P 1'
#
loop_
_entity.id
_entity.type
_entity.pdbx_description
1 polymer ?
#
loop_
_entity_poly.entity_id
_entity_poly.type
_entity_poly.pdbx_seq_one_letter_code
_entity_poly.pdbx_strand_id
1 'polypeptide(L)'
;PIEINPLRFGGWCTTGDMSYFAYGFNSYEQFLYQKAPNWNAVFETRKDTLYSLIVLDNNSGINEKDIASFDYELLLKDFKKPLNLREVDFRKYAVFGFLFIETSKENKDEINTILASNLRKYITVKNAV
;
A
#
# COMPACT_ATOMS: atom_id res chain seq x y z
N PRO A 1 12.42 -2.11 26.86
CA PRO A 1 11.96 -1.86 25.51
C PRO A 1 11.34 -3.14 24.92
N ILE A 2 10.24 -3.01 24.20
CA ILE A 2 9.57 -4.15 23.57
C ILE A 2 10.29 -4.54 22.28
N GLU A 3 10.77 -3.56 21.54
CA GLU A 3 11.47 -3.74 20.27
C GLU A 3 12.40 -2.55 20.01
N ILE A 4 13.54 -2.81 19.38
CA ILE A 4 14.45 -1.77 18.87
C ILE A 4 14.49 -1.89 17.36
N ASN A 5 13.93 -0.91 16.64
CA ASN A 5 13.90 -0.82 15.19
C ASN A 5 14.72 0.37 14.70
N PRO A 6 16.03 0.29 14.69
CA PRO A 6 16.83 1.40 14.20
C PRO A 6 16.59 1.59 12.70
N LEU A 7 16.32 2.84 12.31
CA LEU A 7 16.13 3.24 10.90
C LEU A 7 15.00 2.53 10.13
N ARG A 8 14.04 1.90 10.83
CA ARG A 8 12.87 1.30 10.18
C ARG A 8 11.57 1.86 10.77
N PHE A 9 10.80 2.55 9.95
CA PHE A 9 9.49 3.10 10.33
C PHE A 9 8.37 2.17 9.85
N GLY A 10 7.76 1.45 10.80
CA GLY A 10 6.68 0.52 10.55
C GLY A 10 7.10 -0.79 9.88
N GLY A 11 6.15 -1.73 9.77
CA GLY A 11 6.35 -2.98 9.05
C GLY A 11 6.65 -2.73 7.58
N TRP A 12 7.63 -3.40 7.00
CA TRP A 12 8.02 -3.26 5.60
C TRP A 12 8.40 -1.83 5.17
N CYS A 13 8.72 -0.93 6.11
CA CYS A 13 9.00 0.50 5.88
C CYS A 13 7.80 1.30 5.31
N THR A 14 6.60 0.79 5.42
CA THR A 14 5.39 1.37 4.80
C THR A 14 4.98 2.70 5.42
N THR A 15 5.30 2.95 6.70
CA THR A 15 5.04 4.26 7.33
C THR A 15 5.86 5.38 6.70
N GLY A 16 7.12 5.11 6.36
CA GLY A 16 7.96 6.06 5.63
C GLY A 16 7.41 6.37 4.24
N ASP A 17 7.02 5.34 3.50
CA ASP A 17 6.39 5.50 2.19
C ASP A 17 5.08 6.29 2.28
N MET A 18 4.22 5.98 3.26
CA MET A 18 2.97 6.71 3.48
C MET A 18 3.23 8.19 3.77
N SER A 19 4.21 8.51 4.60
CA SER A 19 4.58 9.90 4.90
C SER A 19 4.98 10.66 3.64
N TYR A 20 5.71 10.01 2.74
CA TYR A 20 6.15 10.61 1.49
C TYR A 20 4.96 10.81 0.51
N PHE A 21 4.19 9.75 0.26
CA PHE A 21 3.11 9.82 -0.73
C PHE A 21 1.91 10.65 -0.25
N ALA A 22 1.56 10.54 1.03
CA ALA A 22 0.42 11.26 1.58
C ALA A 22 0.73 12.71 1.93
N TYR A 23 1.89 12.96 2.52
CA TYR A 23 2.20 14.26 3.13
C TYR A 23 3.35 15.01 2.47
N GLY A 24 4.06 14.38 1.54
CA GLY A 24 5.10 15.02 0.75
C GLY A 24 6.39 15.26 1.51
N PHE A 25 6.64 14.55 2.62
CA PHE A 25 7.91 14.63 3.32
C PHE A 25 8.54 13.26 3.55
N ASN A 26 9.88 13.22 3.55
CA ASN A 26 10.65 12.03 3.83
C ASN A 26 10.88 11.92 5.35
N SER A 27 10.22 10.98 6.01
CA SER A 27 10.34 10.78 7.47
C SER A 27 11.75 10.38 7.91
N TYR A 28 12.52 9.68 7.09
CA TYR A 28 13.93 9.37 7.38
C TYR A 28 14.80 10.62 7.34
N GLU A 29 14.59 11.50 6.36
CA GLU A 29 15.30 12.77 6.28
C GLU A 29 14.97 13.65 7.49
N GLN A 30 13.69 13.77 7.85
CA GLN A 30 13.27 14.53 9.03
C GLN A 30 13.93 13.99 10.31
N PHE A 31 13.97 12.67 10.46
CA PHE A 31 14.60 12.02 11.61
C PHE A 31 16.12 12.28 11.65
N LEU A 32 16.82 12.05 10.54
CA LEU A 32 18.29 12.18 10.47
C LEU A 32 18.76 13.62 10.68
N TYR A 33 18.03 14.59 10.14
CA TYR A 33 18.37 16.02 10.30
C TYR A 33 17.66 16.68 11.48
N GLN A 34 16.90 15.91 12.29
CA GLN A 34 16.14 16.41 13.44
C GLN A 34 15.24 17.60 13.10
N LYS A 35 14.61 17.54 11.92
CA LYS A 35 13.67 18.55 11.42
C LYS A 35 12.24 18.10 11.68
N ALA A 36 11.35 19.06 11.93
CA ALA A 36 9.91 18.81 11.97
C ALA A 36 9.26 19.25 10.66
N PRO A 37 8.28 18.49 10.13
CA PRO A 37 7.48 18.95 9.01
C PRO A 37 6.66 20.20 9.38
N ASN A 38 6.34 21.02 8.39
CA ASN A 38 5.38 22.10 8.57
C ASN A 38 3.96 21.52 8.59
N TRP A 39 3.50 21.08 9.77
CA TRP A 39 2.20 20.44 9.93
C TRP A 39 1.03 21.32 9.51
N ASN A 40 1.10 22.64 9.74
CA ASN A 40 0.03 23.55 9.31
C ASN A 40 -0.15 23.53 7.79
N ALA A 41 0.94 23.65 7.04
CA ALA A 41 0.89 23.56 5.58
C ALA A 41 0.42 22.18 5.09
N VAL A 42 0.82 21.10 5.76
CA VAL A 42 0.37 19.74 5.44
C VAL A 42 -1.14 19.61 5.63
N PHE A 43 -1.69 20.07 6.74
CA PHE A 43 -3.11 19.89 7.03
C PHE A 43 -4.03 20.85 6.27
N GLU A 44 -3.59 22.05 5.96
CA GLU A 44 -4.37 23.00 5.16
C GLU A 44 -4.74 22.46 3.77
N THR A 45 -3.83 21.74 3.14
CA THR A 45 -3.99 21.25 1.77
C THR A 45 -4.73 19.91 1.68
N ARG A 46 -5.06 19.26 2.82
CA ARG A 46 -5.51 17.86 2.84
C ARG A 46 -6.76 17.59 3.71
N LYS A 47 -7.56 18.62 3.98
CA LYS A 47 -8.69 18.57 4.93
C LYS A 47 -9.72 17.46 4.68
N ASP A 48 -10.00 17.13 3.41
CA ASP A 48 -11.03 16.17 3.02
C ASP A 48 -10.46 14.95 2.28
N THR A 49 -9.15 14.78 2.37
CA THR A 49 -8.45 13.68 1.71
C THR A 49 -8.19 12.55 2.69
N LEU A 50 -8.42 11.32 2.26
CA LEU A 50 -8.04 10.10 2.95
C LEU A 50 -6.88 9.45 2.22
N TYR A 51 -5.91 9.00 2.98
CA TYR A 51 -4.80 8.21 2.46
C TYR A 51 -4.85 6.82 3.06
N SER A 52 -4.72 5.82 2.24
CA SER A 52 -4.79 4.43 2.67
C SER A 52 -3.60 3.64 2.15
N LEU A 53 -3.07 2.81 3.02
CA LEU A 53 -2.14 1.75 2.68
C LEU A 53 -2.92 0.44 2.67
N ILE A 54 -2.95 -0.23 1.55
CA ILE A 54 -3.60 -1.52 1.37
C ILE A 54 -2.52 -2.57 1.24
N VAL A 55 -2.52 -3.52 2.15
CA VAL A 55 -1.67 -4.71 2.07
C VAL A 55 -2.41 -5.74 1.21
N LEU A 56 -1.77 -6.16 0.12
CA LEU A 56 -2.35 -7.10 -0.84
C LEU A 56 -1.95 -8.53 -0.47
N ASP A 57 -2.48 -9.02 0.64
CA ASP A 57 -2.24 -10.38 1.10
C ASP A 57 -2.90 -11.41 0.17
N ASN A 58 -2.26 -12.55 -0.01
CA ASN A 58 -2.86 -13.67 -0.76
C ASN A 58 -3.96 -14.36 0.06
N ASN A 59 -5.16 -13.82 0.01
CA ASN A 59 -6.37 -14.40 0.61
C ASN A 59 -7.26 -15.12 -0.42
N SER A 60 -6.73 -15.41 -1.61
CA SER A 60 -7.47 -16.03 -2.72
C SER A 60 -7.78 -17.51 -2.51
N GLY A 61 -7.12 -18.17 -1.57
CA GLY A 61 -7.15 -19.62 -1.40
C GLY A 61 -6.33 -20.40 -2.45
N ILE A 62 -5.58 -19.69 -3.33
CA ILE A 62 -4.69 -20.30 -4.31
C ILE A 62 -3.27 -20.31 -3.71
N ASN A 63 -2.61 -21.47 -3.76
CA ASN A 63 -1.24 -21.57 -3.32
C ASN A 63 -0.32 -20.74 -4.23
N GLU A 64 0.66 -20.05 -3.64
CA GLU A 64 1.58 -19.16 -4.37
C GLU A 64 2.33 -19.88 -5.49
N LYS A 65 2.58 -21.19 -5.34
CA LYS A 65 3.26 -22.01 -6.35
C LYS A 65 2.40 -22.23 -7.60
N ASP A 66 1.07 -22.16 -7.46
CA ASP A 66 0.10 -22.36 -8.54
C ASP A 66 -0.25 -21.05 -9.25
N ILE A 67 0.20 -19.92 -8.72
CA ILE A 67 0.02 -18.60 -9.33
C ILE A 67 1.07 -18.40 -10.43
N ALA A 68 0.61 -18.13 -11.65
CA ALA A 68 1.47 -17.75 -12.76
C ALA A 68 1.85 -16.27 -12.68
N SER A 69 0.84 -15.39 -12.51
CA SER A 69 1.04 -13.94 -12.43
C SER A 69 -0.07 -13.27 -11.64
N PHE A 70 0.21 -12.06 -11.17
CA PHE A 70 -0.74 -11.12 -10.61
C PHE A 70 -0.83 -9.90 -11.52
N ASP A 71 -2.04 -9.49 -11.89
CA ASP A 71 -2.28 -8.37 -12.81
C ASP A 71 -2.40 -7.05 -12.05
N TYR A 72 -1.27 -6.40 -11.85
CA TYR A 72 -1.17 -5.11 -11.17
C TYR A 72 -1.84 -3.98 -11.96
N GLU A 73 -1.80 -4.03 -13.30
CA GLU A 73 -2.43 -3.01 -14.14
C GLU A 73 -3.95 -3.06 -14.01
N LEU A 74 -4.53 -4.27 -13.96
CA LEU A 74 -5.95 -4.45 -13.74
C LEU A 74 -6.35 -3.98 -12.34
N LEU A 75 -5.54 -4.28 -11.32
CA LEU A 75 -5.76 -3.80 -9.96
C LEU A 75 -5.80 -2.27 -9.91
N LEU A 76 -4.83 -1.59 -10.50
CA LEU A 76 -4.73 -0.13 -10.46
C LEU A 76 -5.92 0.58 -11.13
N LYS A 77 -6.58 -0.06 -12.12
CA LYS A 77 -7.78 0.48 -12.78
C LYS A 77 -9.00 0.55 -11.86
N ASP A 78 -9.01 -0.20 -10.77
CA ASP A 78 -10.11 -0.17 -9.79
C ASP A 78 -10.03 1.03 -8.83
N PHE A 79 -8.97 1.81 -8.87
CA PHE A 79 -8.75 2.97 -8.01
C PHE A 79 -8.69 4.26 -8.83
N LYS A 80 -9.36 5.30 -8.33
CA LYS A 80 -9.38 6.61 -8.99
C LYS A 80 -8.04 7.33 -8.91
N LYS A 81 -7.33 7.18 -7.77
CA LYS A 81 -6.08 7.89 -7.54
C LYS A 81 -5.07 7.02 -6.79
N PRO A 82 -4.52 6.00 -7.45
CA PRO A 82 -3.38 5.28 -6.90
C PRO A 82 -2.16 6.22 -6.88
N LEU A 83 -1.45 6.26 -5.75
CA LEU A 83 -0.25 7.08 -5.57
C LEU A 83 1.01 6.30 -5.88
N ASN A 84 1.07 5.07 -5.39
CA ASN A 84 2.18 4.16 -5.64
C ASN A 84 1.76 2.71 -5.39
N LEU A 85 2.40 1.81 -6.10
CA LEU A 85 2.33 0.38 -5.86
C LEU A 85 3.75 -0.16 -5.72
N ARG A 86 4.03 -0.73 -4.55
CA ARG A 86 5.26 -1.45 -4.30
C ARG A 86 4.99 -2.94 -4.40
N GLU A 87 5.40 -3.53 -5.51
CA GLU A 87 5.27 -4.96 -5.76
C GLU A 87 6.20 -5.76 -4.83
N VAL A 88 5.74 -6.95 -4.45
CA VAL A 88 6.49 -7.90 -3.62
C VAL A 88 6.52 -9.25 -4.32
N ASP A 89 7.61 -9.96 -4.19
CA ASP A 89 7.68 -11.34 -4.67
C ASP A 89 6.74 -12.23 -3.84
N PHE A 90 5.52 -12.38 -4.32
CA PHE A 90 4.46 -13.13 -3.65
C PHE A 90 4.79 -14.62 -3.47
N ARG A 91 5.72 -15.16 -4.27
CA ARG A 91 6.17 -16.55 -4.13
C ARG A 91 7.02 -16.74 -2.88
N LYS A 92 7.61 -15.65 -2.39
CA LYS A 92 8.48 -15.65 -1.21
C LYS A 92 7.73 -15.23 0.06
N TYR A 93 6.76 -14.32 -0.05
CA TYR A 93 6.19 -13.63 1.13
C TYR A 93 4.67 -13.76 1.26
N ALA A 94 3.98 -14.44 0.35
CA ALA A 94 2.51 -14.56 0.30
C ALA A 94 1.77 -13.19 0.28
N VAL A 95 2.45 -12.15 -0.17
CA VAL A 95 1.94 -10.78 -0.31
C VAL A 95 2.23 -10.32 -1.73
N PHE A 96 1.23 -9.82 -2.45
CA PHE A 96 1.42 -9.29 -3.80
C PHE A 96 2.06 -7.90 -3.79
N GLY A 97 1.80 -7.12 -2.75
CA GLY A 97 2.38 -5.78 -2.65
C GLY A 97 1.72 -4.88 -1.63
N PHE A 98 2.13 -3.62 -1.69
CA PHE A 98 1.60 -2.53 -0.88
C PHE A 98 1.12 -1.43 -1.80
N LEU A 99 -0.18 -1.18 -1.80
CA LEU A 99 -0.81 -0.14 -2.61
C LEU A 99 -1.11 1.09 -1.76
N PHE A 100 -0.62 2.23 -2.18
CA PHE A 100 -0.87 3.53 -1.56
C PHE A 100 -1.88 4.28 -2.43
N ILE A 101 -2.97 4.72 -1.85
CA ILE A 101 -4.02 5.44 -2.55
C ILE A 101 -4.41 6.72 -1.82
N GLU A 102 -4.86 7.69 -2.60
CA GLU A 102 -5.59 8.85 -2.12
C GLU A 102 -7.06 8.69 -2.51
N THR A 103 -7.96 8.91 -1.57
CA THR A 103 -9.39 8.91 -1.83
C THR A 103 -10.09 10.05 -1.10
N SER A 104 -11.32 10.35 -1.48
CA SER A 104 -12.19 11.28 -0.75
C SER A 104 -13.17 10.51 0.12
N LYS A 105 -13.81 11.22 1.03
CA LYS A 105 -14.91 10.66 1.84
C LYS A 105 -16.06 10.11 0.99
N GLU A 106 -16.26 10.68 -0.20
CA GLU A 106 -17.31 10.31 -1.15
C GLU A 106 -16.97 9.04 -1.94
N ASN A 107 -15.69 8.71 -2.07
CA ASN A 107 -15.20 7.58 -2.87
C ASN A 107 -14.69 6.39 -2.01
N LYS A 108 -15.19 6.26 -0.78
CA LYS A 108 -14.79 5.16 0.13
C LYS A 108 -15.13 3.76 -0.40
N ASP A 109 -16.05 3.66 -1.34
CA ASP A 109 -16.50 2.37 -1.87
C ASP A 109 -15.37 1.59 -2.55
N GLU A 110 -14.38 2.26 -3.13
CA GLU A 110 -13.20 1.58 -3.68
C GLU A 110 -12.40 0.84 -2.60
N ILE A 111 -12.26 1.45 -1.39
CA ILE A 111 -11.60 0.81 -0.24
C ILE A 111 -12.43 -0.37 0.25
N ASN A 112 -13.74 -0.19 0.43
CA ASN A 112 -14.63 -1.25 0.87
C ASN A 112 -14.62 -2.44 -0.10
N THR A 113 -14.60 -2.15 -1.39
CA THR A 113 -14.55 -3.16 -2.45
C THR A 113 -13.27 -3.99 -2.38
N ILE A 114 -12.11 -3.35 -2.25
CA ILE A 114 -10.85 -4.11 -2.18
C ILE A 114 -10.71 -4.89 -0.86
N LEU A 115 -11.19 -4.35 0.25
CA LEU A 115 -11.17 -5.04 1.55
C LEU A 115 -12.09 -6.28 1.55
N ALA A 116 -13.18 -6.25 0.81
CA ALA A 116 -14.08 -7.39 0.64
C ALA A 116 -13.59 -8.38 -0.43
N SER A 117 -12.61 -8.01 -1.24
CA SER A 117 -12.07 -8.83 -2.33
C SER A 117 -11.15 -9.91 -1.78
N ASN A 118 -11.20 -11.09 -2.41
CA ASN A 118 -10.18 -12.12 -2.22
C ASN A 118 -9.03 -12.04 -3.25
N LEU A 119 -8.94 -10.95 -3.98
CA LEU A 119 -7.95 -10.67 -5.03
C LEU A 119 -7.92 -11.66 -6.21
N ARG A 120 -8.79 -12.64 -6.23
CA ARG A 120 -8.77 -13.73 -7.23
C ARG A 120 -8.91 -13.24 -8.67
N LYS A 121 -9.64 -12.14 -8.90
CA LYS A 121 -9.82 -11.56 -10.24
C LYS A 121 -8.54 -11.04 -10.89
N TYR A 122 -7.50 -10.79 -10.09
CA TYR A 122 -6.19 -10.31 -10.57
C TYR A 122 -5.17 -11.43 -10.74
N ILE A 123 -5.55 -12.68 -10.41
CA ILE A 123 -4.64 -13.82 -10.39
C ILE A 123 -4.84 -14.67 -11.64
N THR A 124 -3.75 -14.94 -12.35
CA THR A 124 -3.68 -15.99 -13.36
C THR A 124 -3.07 -17.23 -12.73
N VAL A 125 -3.76 -18.36 -12.84
CA VAL A 125 -3.30 -19.66 -12.34
C VAL A 125 -2.49 -20.36 -13.42
N LYS A 126 -1.45 -21.10 -13.03
CA LYS A 126 -0.71 -21.98 -13.94
C LYS A 126 -1.67 -23.07 -14.46
N ASN A 127 -1.60 -23.34 -15.75
CA ASN A 127 -2.31 -24.49 -16.30
C ASN A 127 -1.72 -25.77 -15.68
N ALA A 128 -2.58 -26.63 -15.18
CA ALA A 128 -2.17 -27.98 -14.81
C ALA A 128 -1.66 -28.68 -16.07
N VAL A 129 -0.38 -29.05 -16.07
CA VAL A 129 0.23 -29.88 -17.12
C VAL A 129 -0.16 -31.31 -16.89
#